data_e2314298ff33d9a19960c8ccc952d85b
#
_entry.id   e2314298ff33d9a19960c8ccc952d85b
#
_cell.length_a   1.000
_cell.length_b   1.000
_cell.length_c   1.000
_cell.angle_alpha   90.00
_cell.angle_beta   90.00
_cell.angle_gamma   90.00
#
_symmetry.space_group_name_H-M   'P 1'
#
loop_
_entity.id
_entity.type
_entity.pdbx_description
1 polymer ?
#
loop_
_entity_poly.entity_id
_entity_poly.type
_entity_poly.pdbx_seq_one_letter_code
_entity_poly.pdbx_strand_id
1 'polypeptide(L)'
;MKLEFFAIAVALLVSPVEAQIKRPERKSLLDSDPTVVYLDKTIAKPIELKVIKEAPVFSDKEGRQRLGTLKANQTVRLEAITEKIYRVRGQGTRDGIAGWVAPWAFSSTDPEFVANLKQLYERQIQVQNLIAAHQVAVGMTLDEVTLSKGKPTKTSLRKTATGQSGSWEFIEYDDVKNYVTEIDAYGNAYRRLASVTRVEKGKTVVEFENDVVSAVVESEDHQGGNVKIIVPPLIFRW
;
A
#
# COMPACT_ATOMS: atom_id res chain seq x y z
N MET A 1 36.16 61.71 -34.02
CA MET A 1 35.41 60.49 -34.39
C MET A 1 35.92 59.35 -33.46
N LYS A 2 35.23 59.11 -32.34
CA LYS A 2 35.57 58.02 -31.37
C LYS A 2 34.54 56.91 -31.53
N LEU A 3 35.01 55.74 -31.96
CA LEU A 3 34.20 54.53 -32.01
C LEU A 3 34.22 53.90 -30.60
N GLU A 4 33.09 53.79 -29.99
CA GLU A 4 32.90 52.99 -28.71
C GLU A 4 32.44 51.58 -29.08
N PHE A 5 33.27 50.61 -28.75
CA PHE A 5 32.94 49.21 -28.85
C PHE A 5 32.09 48.78 -27.60
N PHE A 6 30.84 48.45 -27.83
CA PHE A 6 29.95 47.84 -26.83
C PHE A 6 30.19 46.34 -26.82
N ALA A 7 30.86 45.82 -25.79
CA ALA A 7 31.01 44.40 -25.57
C ALA A 7 29.79 43.86 -24.80
N ILE A 8 28.95 43.07 -25.48
CA ILE A 8 27.83 42.36 -24.86
C ILE A 8 28.38 41.07 -24.24
N ALA A 9 28.45 41.01 -22.89
CA ALA A 9 28.76 39.81 -22.14
C ALA A 9 27.50 38.98 -21.99
N VAL A 10 27.40 37.87 -22.72
CA VAL A 10 26.34 36.86 -22.54
C VAL A 10 26.73 35.96 -21.36
N ALA A 11 26.11 36.19 -20.21
CA ALA A 11 26.23 35.31 -19.04
C ALA A 11 25.35 34.07 -19.23
N LEU A 12 25.98 32.94 -19.54
CA LEU A 12 25.34 31.61 -19.53
C LEU A 12 25.06 31.20 -18.07
N LEU A 13 23.82 31.36 -17.65
CA LEU A 13 23.31 30.79 -16.38
C LEU A 13 23.20 29.26 -16.53
N VAL A 14 24.25 28.56 -16.16
CA VAL A 14 24.19 27.10 -15.97
C VAL A 14 23.56 26.84 -14.63
N SER A 15 22.25 26.49 -14.63
CA SER A 15 21.58 25.99 -13.43
C SER A 15 22.11 24.60 -13.11
N PRO A 16 22.59 24.31 -11.89
CA PRO A 16 22.95 22.96 -11.51
C PRO A 16 21.66 22.14 -11.44
N VAL A 17 21.50 21.18 -12.35
CA VAL A 17 20.49 20.12 -12.22
C VAL A 17 20.97 19.21 -11.10
N GLU A 18 20.46 19.43 -9.88
CA GLU A 18 20.59 18.46 -8.80
C GLU A 18 19.84 17.20 -9.19
N ALA A 19 20.56 16.22 -9.70
CA ALA A 19 20.05 14.87 -9.86
C ALA A 19 19.81 14.28 -8.47
N GLN A 20 18.60 14.43 -7.95
CA GLN A 20 18.16 13.70 -6.77
C GLN A 20 18.12 12.21 -7.11
N ILE A 21 19.18 11.49 -6.73
CA ILE A 21 19.21 10.05 -6.76
C ILE A 21 18.18 9.59 -5.70
N LYS A 22 16.95 9.30 -6.14
CA LYS A 22 15.98 8.57 -5.32
C LYS A 22 16.58 7.21 -5.02
N ARG A 23 17.21 7.09 -3.85
CA ARG A 23 17.61 5.78 -3.33
C ARG A 23 16.33 4.96 -3.17
N PRO A 24 16.25 3.74 -3.73
CA PRO A 24 15.12 2.86 -3.45
C PRO A 24 15.03 2.69 -1.93
N GLU A 25 13.87 2.95 -1.36
CA GLU A 25 13.62 2.68 0.05
C GLU A 25 13.95 1.22 0.31
N ARG A 26 15.02 0.97 1.06
CA ARG A 26 15.34 -0.38 1.51
C ARG A 26 14.21 -0.79 2.44
N LYS A 27 13.33 -1.70 1.97
CA LYS A 27 12.35 -2.34 2.83
C LYS A 27 13.11 -2.91 4.03
N SER A 28 12.82 -2.40 5.22
CA SER A 28 13.36 -2.95 6.45
C SER A 28 12.89 -4.41 6.55
N LEU A 29 13.72 -5.30 7.07
CA LEU A 29 13.28 -6.68 7.38
C LEU A 29 12.06 -6.70 8.31
N LEU A 30 11.88 -5.64 9.10
CA LEU A 30 10.69 -5.42 9.93
C LEU A 30 9.43 -5.16 9.10
N ASP A 31 9.55 -4.56 7.92
CA ASP A 31 8.42 -4.25 7.02
C ASP A 31 7.90 -5.46 6.24
N SER A 32 8.55 -6.60 6.33
CA SER A 32 8.20 -7.81 5.59
C SER A 32 7.37 -8.82 6.38
N ASP A 33 7.09 -8.56 7.66
CA ASP A 33 6.28 -9.46 8.48
C ASP A 33 4.78 -9.24 8.21
N PRO A 34 4.09 -10.23 7.61
CA PRO A 34 2.67 -10.09 7.25
C PRO A 34 1.73 -10.04 8.45
N THR A 35 2.23 -10.35 9.65
CA THR A 35 1.43 -10.31 10.90
C THR A 35 1.56 -8.98 11.64
N VAL A 36 2.32 -8.02 11.10
CA VAL A 36 2.54 -6.71 11.69
C VAL A 36 1.90 -5.64 10.83
N VAL A 37 1.04 -4.83 11.41
CA VAL A 37 0.44 -3.66 10.76
C VAL A 37 1.16 -2.40 11.22
N TYR A 38 1.87 -1.74 10.30
CA TYR A 38 2.56 -0.47 10.55
C TYR A 38 1.61 0.69 10.34
N LEU A 39 1.40 1.49 11.39
CA LEU A 39 0.39 2.54 11.42
C LEU A 39 0.84 3.82 10.70
N ASP A 40 2.13 4.09 10.63
CA ASP A 40 2.71 5.22 9.89
C ASP A 40 2.39 5.20 8.40
N LYS A 41 2.16 3.99 7.85
CA LYS A 41 1.75 3.79 6.44
C LYS A 41 0.24 3.78 6.23
N THR A 42 -0.52 3.56 7.31
CA THR A 42 -1.97 3.33 7.25
C THR A 42 -2.77 4.55 7.70
N ILE A 43 -2.20 5.35 8.60
CA ILE A 43 -2.88 6.46 9.26
C ILE A 43 -2.06 7.74 9.12
N ALA A 44 -2.69 8.81 8.62
CA ALA A 44 -2.04 10.10 8.40
C ALA A 44 -1.62 10.80 9.71
N LYS A 45 -2.37 10.60 10.80
CA LYS A 45 -2.11 11.22 12.10
C LYS A 45 -1.59 10.17 13.09
N PRO A 46 -0.44 10.40 13.77
CA PRO A 46 0.11 9.45 14.71
C PRO A 46 -0.85 9.21 15.89
N ILE A 47 -0.95 7.96 16.30
CA ILE A 47 -1.71 7.56 17.49
C ILE A 47 -0.80 7.68 18.70
N GLU A 48 -1.29 8.37 19.72
CA GLU A 48 -0.60 8.51 21.00
C GLU A 48 -1.31 7.74 22.11
N LEU A 49 -0.53 7.03 22.91
CA LEU A 49 -1.01 6.25 24.06
C LEU A 49 -0.40 6.76 25.34
N LYS A 50 -1.17 6.81 26.42
CA LYS A 50 -0.65 7.10 27.74
C LYS A 50 -0.21 5.82 28.42
N VAL A 51 1.04 5.78 28.89
CA VAL A 51 1.58 4.68 29.69
C VAL A 51 1.08 4.79 31.12
N ILE A 52 0.29 3.80 31.58
CA ILE A 52 -0.28 3.79 32.94
C ILE A 52 0.58 2.98 33.90
N LYS A 53 1.36 2.04 33.38
CA LYS A 53 2.19 1.15 34.20
C LYS A 53 3.54 0.92 33.51
N GLU A 54 4.61 0.88 34.30
CA GLU A 54 5.92 0.51 33.78
C GLU A 54 5.90 -0.86 33.13
N ALA A 55 6.51 -0.99 31.96
CA ALA A 55 6.47 -2.22 31.19
C ALA A 55 7.81 -2.50 30.50
N PRO A 56 8.20 -3.78 30.41
CA PRO A 56 9.36 -4.18 29.62
C PRO A 56 9.14 -3.90 28.13
N VAL A 57 10.19 -3.43 27.46
CA VAL A 57 10.24 -3.21 26.02
C VAL A 57 11.14 -4.25 25.39
N PHE A 58 10.67 -4.88 24.33
CA PHE A 58 11.38 -5.93 23.61
C PHE A 58 11.72 -5.50 22.18
N SER A 59 12.84 -6.04 21.66
CA SER A 59 13.25 -5.80 20.26
C SER A 59 12.36 -6.54 19.24
N ASP A 60 11.85 -7.68 19.64
CA ASP A 60 11.05 -8.60 18.82
C ASP A 60 9.65 -8.81 19.41
N LYS A 61 8.72 -9.20 18.54
CA LYS A 61 7.31 -9.41 18.92
C LYS A 61 7.10 -10.66 19.80
N GLU A 62 8.06 -11.57 19.84
CA GLU A 62 8.03 -12.77 20.68
C GLU A 62 8.52 -12.50 22.11
N GLY A 63 9.07 -11.31 22.39
CA GLY A 63 9.53 -10.94 23.72
C GLY A 63 10.84 -11.62 24.17
N ARG A 64 11.70 -12.04 23.22
CA ARG A 64 12.91 -12.79 23.52
C ARG A 64 14.03 -11.88 24.06
N GLN A 65 14.20 -10.70 23.46
CA GLN A 65 15.27 -9.78 23.80
C GLN A 65 14.71 -8.49 24.39
N ARG A 66 14.96 -8.29 25.69
CA ARG A 66 14.56 -7.07 26.38
C ARG A 66 15.53 -5.93 26.07
N LEU A 67 15.00 -4.79 25.62
CA LEU A 67 15.75 -3.55 25.36
C LEU A 67 15.83 -2.66 26.59
N GLY A 68 14.79 -2.64 27.42
CA GLY A 68 14.71 -1.76 28.57
C GLY A 68 13.33 -1.77 29.21
N THR A 69 13.02 -0.68 29.91
CA THR A 69 11.73 -0.48 30.57
C THR A 69 11.16 0.88 30.15
N LEU A 70 9.88 0.88 29.77
CA LEU A 70 9.10 2.08 29.48
C LEU A 70 8.60 2.67 30.81
N LYS A 71 8.82 3.96 31.04
CA LYS A 71 8.39 4.65 32.27
C LYS A 71 6.87 4.88 32.24
N ALA A 72 6.24 4.79 33.40
CA ALA A 72 4.85 5.18 33.56
C ALA A 72 4.64 6.70 33.41
N ASN A 73 3.39 7.11 33.24
CA ASN A 73 2.95 8.51 33.18
C ASN A 73 3.55 9.34 32.03
N GLN A 74 3.90 8.70 30.92
CA GLN A 74 4.32 9.38 29.69
C GLN A 74 3.37 9.09 28.54
N THR A 75 3.41 9.94 27.53
CA THR A 75 2.77 9.69 26.23
C THR A 75 3.77 9.07 25.29
N VAL A 76 3.36 8.02 24.57
CA VAL A 76 4.17 7.32 23.59
C VAL A 76 3.45 7.27 22.27
N ARG A 77 4.22 7.25 21.19
CA ARG A 77 3.71 7.08 19.83
C ARG A 77 3.55 5.60 19.52
N LEU A 78 2.37 5.21 19.05
CA LEU A 78 2.12 3.85 18.54
C LEU A 78 2.61 3.77 17.09
N GLU A 79 3.57 2.87 16.81
CA GLU A 79 4.19 2.70 15.49
C GLU A 79 3.61 1.51 14.72
N ALA A 80 3.37 0.40 15.42
CA ALA A 80 2.82 -0.81 14.80
C ALA A 80 2.01 -1.63 15.80
N ILE A 81 1.12 -2.46 15.27
CA ILE A 81 0.28 -3.37 16.04
C ILE A 81 0.36 -4.79 15.49
N THR A 82 0.20 -5.75 16.40
CA THR A 82 -0.14 -7.13 16.11
C THR A 82 -1.42 -7.49 16.86
N GLU A 83 -1.88 -8.72 16.74
CA GLU A 83 -3.02 -9.20 17.51
C GLU A 83 -2.81 -9.07 19.04
N LYS A 84 -1.55 -9.20 19.52
CA LYS A 84 -1.25 -9.39 20.96
C LYS A 84 -0.40 -8.30 21.58
N ILE A 85 0.41 -7.59 20.79
CA ILE A 85 1.39 -6.61 21.30
C ILE A 85 1.48 -5.40 20.40
N TYR A 86 1.93 -4.29 20.97
CA TYR A 86 2.06 -3.00 20.32
C TYR A 86 3.54 -2.59 20.22
N ARG A 87 3.94 -2.06 19.08
CA ARG A 87 5.23 -1.40 18.93
C ARG A 87 5.06 0.09 19.20
N VAL A 88 5.81 0.59 20.16
CA VAL A 88 5.73 1.98 20.58
C VAL A 88 7.09 2.65 20.61
N ARG A 89 7.10 3.97 20.51
CA ARG A 89 8.26 4.82 20.71
C ARG A 89 7.99 5.81 21.84
N GLY A 90 8.88 5.83 22.82
CA GLY A 90 8.77 6.70 24.01
C GLY A 90 10.10 6.89 24.71
N GLN A 91 10.04 7.31 25.97
CA GLN A 91 11.21 7.48 26.84
C GLN A 91 11.45 6.23 27.67
N GLY A 92 12.64 5.67 27.57
CA GLY A 92 13.10 4.58 28.42
C GLY A 92 13.71 5.08 29.73
N THR A 93 14.40 4.19 30.44
CA THR A 93 15.03 4.53 31.72
C THR A 93 16.22 5.51 31.55
N ARG A 94 16.93 5.43 30.43
CA ARG A 94 18.12 6.26 30.12
C ARG A 94 17.88 7.18 28.93
N ASP A 95 17.43 6.63 27.82
CA ASP A 95 17.26 7.32 26.53
C ASP A 95 15.91 7.00 25.91
N GLY A 96 15.64 7.57 24.71
CA GLY A 96 14.51 7.19 23.90
C GLY A 96 14.53 5.71 23.55
N ILE A 97 13.40 5.04 23.66
CA ILE A 97 13.26 3.61 23.41
C ILE A 97 12.13 3.36 22.41
N ALA A 98 12.37 2.45 21.47
CA ALA A 98 11.34 1.96 20.57
C ALA A 98 11.35 0.42 20.55
N GLY A 99 10.20 -0.19 20.69
CA GLY A 99 10.09 -1.63 20.70
C GLY A 99 8.69 -2.13 21.07
N TRP A 100 8.60 -3.42 21.27
CA TRP A 100 7.35 -4.14 21.50
C TRP A 100 6.98 -4.16 22.98
N VAL A 101 5.73 -3.82 23.29
CA VAL A 101 5.20 -3.70 24.65
C VAL A 101 3.81 -4.30 24.70
N ALA A 102 3.49 -4.95 25.81
CA ALA A 102 2.16 -5.55 25.99
C ALA A 102 1.06 -4.48 26.19
N PRO A 103 -0.15 -4.66 25.68
CA PRO A 103 -1.24 -3.68 25.71
C PRO A 103 -1.65 -3.21 27.11
N TRP A 104 -1.49 -4.05 28.13
CA TRP A 104 -1.85 -3.72 29.52
C TRP A 104 -1.09 -2.53 30.12
N ALA A 105 0.04 -2.11 29.48
CA ALA A 105 0.82 -0.97 29.90
C ALA A 105 0.16 0.38 29.59
N PHE A 106 -0.84 0.40 28.69
CA PHE A 106 -1.40 1.60 28.13
C PHE A 106 -2.86 1.83 28.56
N SER A 107 -3.26 3.11 28.58
CA SER A 107 -4.64 3.55 28.66
C SER A 107 -4.95 4.43 27.47
N SER A 108 -6.16 4.28 26.93
CA SER A 108 -6.74 5.21 25.98
C SER A 108 -7.85 6.01 26.64
N THR A 109 -8.05 7.26 26.19
CA THR A 109 -9.19 8.08 26.59
C THR A 109 -10.47 7.68 25.86
N ASP A 110 -10.34 6.95 24.74
CA ASP A 110 -11.46 6.43 23.97
C ASP A 110 -11.78 4.98 24.40
N PRO A 111 -12.98 4.71 24.95
CA PRO A 111 -13.37 3.36 25.38
C PRO A 111 -13.44 2.36 24.22
N GLU A 112 -13.69 2.84 23.00
CA GLU A 112 -13.74 2.00 21.79
C GLU A 112 -12.36 1.85 21.12
N PHE A 113 -11.33 2.49 21.64
CA PHE A 113 -10.01 2.54 21.03
C PHE A 113 -9.42 1.15 20.74
N VAL A 114 -9.50 0.24 21.71
CA VAL A 114 -8.97 -1.14 21.54
C VAL A 114 -9.76 -1.89 20.49
N ALA A 115 -11.10 -1.71 20.46
CA ALA A 115 -11.97 -2.30 19.45
C ALA A 115 -11.63 -1.77 18.05
N ASN A 116 -11.45 -0.46 17.93
CA ASN A 116 -11.07 0.19 16.67
C ASN A 116 -9.69 -0.24 16.16
N LEU A 117 -8.70 -0.40 17.05
CA LEU A 117 -7.39 -0.93 16.69
C LEU A 117 -7.47 -2.39 16.20
N LYS A 118 -8.30 -3.19 16.84
CA LYS A 118 -8.51 -4.58 16.42
C LYS A 118 -9.15 -4.65 15.03
N GLN A 119 -10.19 -3.86 14.80
CA GLN A 119 -10.85 -3.75 13.49
C GLN A 119 -9.88 -3.28 12.40
N LEU A 120 -9.04 -2.28 12.70
CA LEU A 120 -8.01 -1.80 11.80
C LEU A 120 -7.03 -2.92 11.45
N TYR A 121 -6.57 -3.67 12.45
CA TYR A 121 -5.66 -4.78 12.26
C TYR A 121 -6.28 -5.87 11.37
N GLU A 122 -7.50 -6.32 11.69
CA GLU A 122 -8.21 -7.35 10.93
C GLU A 122 -8.44 -6.92 9.49
N ARG A 123 -8.88 -5.66 9.28
CA ARG A 123 -9.04 -5.08 7.94
C ARG A 123 -7.73 -5.10 7.15
N GLN A 124 -6.64 -4.67 7.77
CA GLN A 124 -5.35 -4.56 7.08
C GLN A 124 -4.81 -5.94 6.66
N ILE A 125 -5.00 -6.97 7.50
CA ILE A 125 -4.65 -8.35 7.14
C ILE A 125 -5.50 -8.85 5.96
N GLN A 126 -6.81 -8.55 5.96
CA GLN A 126 -7.70 -8.91 4.85
C GLN A 126 -7.26 -8.23 3.54
N VAL A 127 -6.94 -6.93 3.60
CA VAL A 127 -6.44 -6.17 2.44
C VAL A 127 -5.13 -6.75 1.91
N GLN A 128 -4.18 -7.07 2.79
CA GLN A 128 -2.91 -7.67 2.38
C GLN A 128 -3.11 -9.01 1.67
N ASN A 129 -4.03 -9.85 2.17
CA ASN A 129 -4.36 -11.12 1.54
C ASN A 129 -5.00 -10.93 0.16
N LEU A 130 -5.88 -9.93 0.01
CA LEU A 130 -6.50 -9.57 -1.28
C LEU A 130 -5.45 -9.06 -2.29
N ILE A 131 -4.53 -8.19 -1.83
CA ILE A 131 -3.42 -7.70 -2.66
C ILE A 131 -2.53 -8.85 -3.13
N ALA A 132 -2.16 -9.77 -2.23
CA ALA A 132 -1.36 -10.94 -2.57
C ALA A 132 -2.06 -11.88 -3.57
N ALA A 133 -3.39 -11.95 -3.53
CA ALA A 133 -4.21 -12.72 -4.46
C ALA A 133 -4.58 -11.94 -5.74
N HIS A 134 -4.11 -10.70 -5.93
CA HIS A 134 -4.50 -9.81 -7.03
C HIS A 134 -6.02 -9.60 -7.16
N GLN A 135 -6.72 -9.61 -6.02
CA GLN A 135 -8.17 -9.43 -5.94
C GLN A 135 -8.54 -8.03 -5.46
N VAL A 136 -9.71 -7.56 -5.89
CA VAL A 136 -10.31 -6.31 -5.42
C VAL A 136 -11.58 -6.61 -4.64
N ALA A 137 -11.84 -5.82 -3.60
CA ALA A 137 -13.04 -5.94 -2.78
C ALA A 137 -13.68 -4.56 -2.58
N VAL A 138 -15.00 -4.57 -2.37
CA VAL A 138 -15.72 -3.37 -1.95
C VAL A 138 -15.20 -2.92 -0.58
N GLY A 139 -14.92 -1.62 -0.43
CA GLY A 139 -14.31 -1.04 0.78
C GLY A 139 -12.78 -0.87 0.72
N MET A 140 -12.10 -1.30 -0.33
CA MET A 140 -10.69 -0.98 -0.57
C MET A 140 -10.54 0.48 -0.99
N THR A 141 -9.38 1.08 -0.67
CA THR A 141 -8.99 2.39 -1.19
C THR A 141 -8.42 2.28 -2.60
N LEU A 142 -8.35 3.39 -3.35
CA LEU A 142 -7.74 3.40 -4.68
C LEU A 142 -6.26 2.99 -4.67
N ASP A 143 -5.52 3.37 -3.62
CA ASP A 143 -4.12 2.96 -3.46
C ASP A 143 -4.00 1.44 -3.25
N GLU A 144 -4.89 0.86 -2.45
CA GLU A 144 -4.95 -0.60 -2.23
C GLU A 144 -5.32 -1.35 -3.52
N VAL A 145 -6.25 -0.83 -4.32
CA VAL A 145 -6.58 -1.37 -5.65
C VAL A 145 -5.37 -1.31 -6.59
N THR A 146 -4.65 -0.18 -6.59
CA THR A 146 -3.43 -0.04 -7.39
C THR A 146 -2.34 -1.03 -6.97
N LEU A 147 -2.20 -1.30 -5.68
CA LEU A 147 -1.27 -2.31 -5.18
C LEU A 147 -1.68 -3.73 -5.58
N SER A 148 -2.99 -4.01 -5.69
CA SER A 148 -3.52 -5.32 -6.05
C SER A 148 -3.46 -5.60 -7.56
N LYS A 149 -4.07 -4.75 -8.38
CA LYS A 149 -4.26 -4.94 -9.84
C LYS A 149 -3.27 -4.13 -10.69
N GLY A 150 -2.48 -3.24 -10.07
CA GLY A 150 -1.60 -2.33 -10.82
C GLY A 150 -2.33 -1.12 -11.40
N LYS A 151 -1.82 -0.61 -12.53
CA LYS A 151 -2.43 0.55 -13.22
C LYS A 151 -3.65 0.10 -14.02
N PRO A 152 -4.77 0.83 -13.94
CA PRO A 152 -5.95 0.54 -14.75
C PRO A 152 -5.68 0.76 -16.25
N THR A 153 -6.35 -0.02 -17.09
CA THR A 153 -6.31 0.10 -18.56
C THR A 153 -7.08 1.35 -19.02
N LYS A 154 -8.20 1.64 -18.36
CA LYS A 154 -9.02 2.85 -18.61
C LYS A 154 -9.46 3.45 -17.28
N THR A 155 -9.60 4.77 -17.26
CA THR A 155 -10.07 5.51 -16.09
C THR A 155 -11.17 6.49 -16.48
N SER A 156 -12.23 6.54 -15.68
CA SER A 156 -13.23 7.59 -15.72
C SER A 156 -13.28 8.24 -14.33
N LEU A 157 -12.94 9.52 -14.24
CA LEU A 157 -12.74 10.21 -12.97
C LEU A 157 -13.59 11.45 -12.87
N ARG A 158 -14.28 11.58 -11.75
CA ARG A 158 -14.99 12.80 -11.32
C ARG A 158 -14.41 13.23 -9.97
N LYS A 159 -13.82 14.42 -9.91
CA LYS A 159 -13.32 15.00 -8.66
C LYS A 159 -14.40 15.80 -7.96
N THR A 160 -14.55 15.57 -6.66
CA THR A 160 -15.49 16.27 -5.79
C THR A 160 -14.76 16.92 -4.61
N ALA A 161 -15.44 17.73 -3.80
CA ALA A 161 -14.85 18.32 -2.60
C ALA A 161 -14.51 17.26 -1.51
N THR A 162 -15.15 16.09 -1.57
CA THR A 162 -15.00 15.01 -0.58
C THR A 162 -14.05 13.91 -1.03
N GLY A 163 -13.61 13.91 -2.29
CA GLY A 163 -12.72 12.88 -2.84
C GLY A 163 -12.92 12.68 -4.33
N GLN A 164 -12.45 11.56 -4.84
CA GLN A 164 -12.62 11.16 -6.23
C GLN A 164 -13.70 10.08 -6.34
N SER A 165 -14.51 10.16 -7.40
CA SER A 165 -15.51 9.16 -7.74
C SER A 165 -15.39 8.80 -9.21
N GLY A 166 -15.77 7.60 -9.58
CA GLY A 166 -15.69 7.16 -10.98
C GLY A 166 -15.53 5.66 -11.13
N SER A 167 -14.86 5.25 -12.21
CA SER A 167 -14.59 3.85 -12.48
C SER A 167 -13.22 3.62 -13.09
N TRP A 168 -12.61 2.50 -12.72
CA TRP A 168 -11.38 1.97 -13.31
C TRP A 168 -11.66 0.64 -13.98
N GLU A 169 -11.14 0.47 -15.20
CA GLU A 169 -11.24 -0.77 -15.94
C GLU A 169 -9.87 -1.43 -16.04
N PHE A 170 -9.83 -2.71 -15.68
CA PHE A 170 -8.68 -3.59 -15.86
C PHE A 170 -9.04 -4.64 -16.88
N ILE A 171 -8.30 -4.71 -17.99
CA ILE A 171 -8.53 -5.67 -19.05
C ILE A 171 -7.35 -6.63 -19.10
N GLU A 172 -7.63 -7.90 -18.94
CA GLU A 172 -6.66 -8.98 -19.08
C GLU A 172 -6.69 -9.52 -20.50
N TYR A 173 -5.51 -9.78 -21.07
CA TYR A 173 -5.39 -10.28 -22.45
C TYR A 173 -4.61 -11.58 -22.46
N ASP A 174 -5.03 -12.49 -23.34
CA ASP A 174 -4.27 -13.70 -23.69
C ASP A 174 -3.70 -13.59 -25.10
N ASP A 175 -2.49 -14.10 -25.28
CA ASP A 175 -1.84 -14.17 -26.57
C ASP A 175 -2.13 -15.55 -27.22
N VAL A 176 -3.10 -15.57 -28.14
CA VAL A 176 -3.48 -16.77 -28.91
C VAL A 176 -2.51 -16.93 -30.07
N LYS A 177 -1.74 -18.02 -30.05
CA LYS A 177 -0.78 -18.37 -31.10
C LYS A 177 -1.50 -19.12 -32.20
N ASN A 178 -1.54 -18.55 -33.41
CA ASN A 178 -2.09 -19.17 -34.61
C ASN A 178 -0.97 -19.82 -35.40
N TYR A 179 -1.15 -21.10 -35.72
CA TYR A 179 -0.17 -21.87 -36.47
C TYR A 179 -0.73 -22.23 -37.84
N VAL A 180 0.13 -22.18 -38.86
CA VAL A 180 -0.16 -22.74 -40.18
C VAL A 180 0.69 -23.98 -40.38
N THR A 181 0.17 -24.98 -41.09
CA THR A 181 0.89 -26.16 -41.51
C THR A 181 1.49 -25.88 -42.87
N GLU A 182 2.80 -25.99 -43.00
CA GLU A 182 3.54 -25.87 -44.26
C GLU A 182 4.20 -27.20 -44.56
N ILE A 183 4.51 -27.47 -45.85
CA ILE A 183 5.19 -28.66 -46.31
C ILE A 183 6.57 -28.25 -46.75
N ASP A 184 7.61 -28.92 -46.24
CA ASP A 184 8.98 -28.68 -46.63
C ASP A 184 9.32 -29.25 -48.02
N ALA A 185 10.53 -28.99 -48.53
CA ALA A 185 10.97 -29.45 -49.83
C ALA A 185 11.08 -30.99 -49.91
N TYR A 186 11.02 -31.71 -48.81
CA TYR A 186 11.07 -33.17 -48.72
C TYR A 186 9.68 -33.81 -48.53
N GLY A 187 8.61 -32.98 -48.53
CA GLY A 187 7.22 -33.44 -48.39
C GLY A 187 6.75 -33.62 -46.94
N ASN A 188 7.57 -33.18 -45.92
CA ASN A 188 7.18 -33.29 -44.52
C ASN A 188 6.34 -32.10 -44.12
N ALA A 189 5.23 -32.34 -43.42
CA ALA A 189 4.42 -31.29 -42.85
C ALA A 189 4.98 -30.79 -41.51
N TYR A 190 5.15 -29.48 -41.37
CA TYR A 190 5.56 -28.84 -40.12
C TYR A 190 4.66 -27.66 -39.78
N ARG A 191 4.52 -27.36 -38.49
CA ARG A 191 3.74 -26.25 -38.00
C ARG A 191 4.61 -25.01 -37.80
N ARG A 192 4.29 -23.93 -38.50
CA ARG A 192 4.94 -22.63 -38.34
C ARG A 192 4.00 -21.66 -37.64
N LEU A 193 4.52 -20.88 -36.68
CA LEU A 193 3.77 -19.78 -36.08
C LEU A 193 3.47 -18.72 -37.15
N ALA A 194 2.20 -18.53 -37.45
CA ALA A 194 1.75 -17.57 -38.47
C ALA A 194 1.51 -16.18 -37.85
N SER A 195 0.84 -16.14 -36.71
CA SER A 195 0.54 -14.89 -36.02
C SER A 195 0.31 -15.12 -34.53
N VAL A 196 0.43 -14.06 -33.74
CA VAL A 196 -0.03 -14.01 -32.35
C VAL A 196 -1.16 -12.97 -32.30
N THR A 197 -2.34 -13.39 -31.90
CA THR A 197 -3.50 -12.52 -31.75
C THR A 197 -3.75 -12.28 -30.28
N ARG A 198 -3.77 -11.03 -29.87
CA ARG A 198 -4.11 -10.62 -28.50
C ARG A 198 -5.63 -10.55 -28.35
N VAL A 199 -6.17 -11.41 -27.49
CA VAL A 199 -7.63 -11.52 -27.25
C VAL A 199 -7.93 -11.14 -25.81
N GLU A 200 -9.00 -10.39 -25.57
CA GLU A 200 -9.47 -10.06 -24.23
C GLU A 200 -9.96 -11.34 -23.54
N LYS A 201 -9.38 -11.63 -22.37
CA LYS A 201 -9.70 -12.81 -21.56
C LYS A 201 -10.69 -12.50 -20.47
N GLY A 202 -10.55 -11.32 -19.86
CA GLY A 202 -11.40 -10.90 -18.79
C GLY A 202 -11.34 -9.39 -18.58
N LYS A 203 -12.38 -8.86 -17.97
CA LYS A 203 -12.52 -7.45 -17.65
C LYS A 203 -13.03 -7.29 -16.22
N THR A 204 -12.30 -6.51 -15.41
CA THR A 204 -12.73 -6.07 -14.09
C THR A 204 -13.03 -4.57 -14.14
N VAL A 205 -14.22 -4.17 -13.76
CA VAL A 205 -14.63 -2.76 -13.59
C VAL A 205 -14.78 -2.49 -12.10
N VAL A 206 -14.04 -1.53 -11.60
CA VAL A 206 -14.06 -1.10 -10.20
C VAL A 206 -14.68 0.28 -10.14
N GLU A 207 -15.84 0.40 -9.54
CA GLU A 207 -16.49 1.68 -9.26
C GLU A 207 -16.11 2.16 -7.87
N PHE A 208 -15.91 3.47 -7.72
CA PHE A 208 -15.53 4.04 -6.43
C PHE A 208 -16.20 5.39 -6.18
N GLU A 209 -16.44 5.65 -4.91
CA GLU A 209 -16.97 6.90 -4.38
C GLU A 209 -16.09 7.39 -3.22
N ASN A 210 -15.70 8.66 -3.24
CA ASN A 210 -14.86 9.27 -2.21
C ASN A 210 -13.57 8.47 -1.92
N ASP A 211 -12.87 8.07 -2.99
CA ASP A 211 -11.62 7.30 -2.95
C ASP A 211 -11.74 5.85 -2.38
N VAL A 212 -12.97 5.34 -2.21
CA VAL A 212 -13.24 3.98 -1.71
C VAL A 212 -14.07 3.21 -2.73
N VAL A 213 -13.73 1.95 -2.95
CA VAL A 213 -14.45 1.06 -3.86
C VAL A 213 -15.87 0.83 -3.37
N SER A 214 -16.84 1.18 -4.20
CA SER A 214 -18.28 1.01 -3.94
C SER A 214 -18.88 -0.21 -4.64
N ALA A 215 -18.34 -0.58 -5.82
CA ALA A 215 -18.76 -1.77 -6.54
C ALA A 215 -17.60 -2.37 -7.34
N VAL A 216 -17.66 -3.69 -7.56
CA VAL A 216 -16.74 -4.43 -8.43
C VAL A 216 -17.58 -5.29 -9.35
N VAL A 217 -17.36 -5.16 -10.65
CA VAL A 217 -18.00 -5.97 -11.69
C VAL A 217 -16.90 -6.73 -12.42
N GLU A 218 -16.93 -8.05 -12.32
CA GLU A 218 -16.01 -8.95 -13.02
C GLU A 218 -16.78 -9.63 -14.17
N SER A 219 -16.22 -9.55 -15.37
CA SER A 219 -16.72 -10.24 -16.55
C SER A 219 -15.61 -11.17 -17.02
N GLU A 220 -15.76 -12.44 -16.72
CA GLU A 220 -14.97 -13.53 -17.30
C GLU A 220 -15.89 -14.39 -18.16
N ASP A 221 -15.36 -14.96 -19.22
CA ASP A 221 -16.14 -15.88 -20.08
C ASP A 221 -16.58 -17.16 -19.35
N HIS A 222 -16.03 -17.42 -18.16
CA HIS A 222 -16.34 -18.62 -17.37
C HIS A 222 -16.37 -18.30 -15.86
N GLN A 223 -17.58 -18.35 -15.28
CA GLN A 223 -17.94 -18.33 -13.85
C GLN A 223 -17.74 -17.01 -13.10
N GLY A 224 -18.85 -16.38 -12.76
CA GLY A 224 -18.90 -15.20 -11.92
C GLY A 224 -18.24 -15.42 -10.55
N GLY A 225 -17.18 -14.69 -10.26
CA GLY A 225 -16.53 -14.67 -8.98
C GLY A 225 -17.38 -14.01 -7.90
N ASN A 226 -17.31 -14.50 -6.67
CA ASN A 226 -17.92 -13.82 -5.52
C ASN A 226 -17.15 -12.56 -5.18
N VAL A 227 -17.79 -11.40 -5.35
CA VAL A 227 -17.22 -10.12 -4.90
C VAL A 227 -17.11 -10.11 -3.38
N LYS A 228 -15.90 -9.89 -2.86
CA LYS A 228 -15.66 -9.77 -1.43
C LYS A 228 -15.96 -8.36 -0.96
N ILE A 229 -16.49 -8.24 0.25
CA ILE A 229 -16.76 -6.97 0.92
C ILE A 229 -15.89 -6.90 2.16
N ILE A 230 -15.16 -5.80 2.31
CA ILE A 230 -14.36 -5.50 3.51
C ILE A 230 -14.85 -4.21 4.15
N VAL A 231 -14.53 -4.04 5.43
CA VAL A 231 -14.83 -2.78 6.14
C VAL A 231 -14.01 -1.65 5.52
N PRO A 232 -14.61 -0.49 5.18
CA PRO A 232 -13.87 0.68 4.71
C PRO A 232 -12.84 1.16 5.75
N PRO A 233 -11.85 1.99 5.34
CA PRO A 233 -10.85 2.53 6.26
C PRO A 233 -11.50 3.26 7.43
N LEU A 234 -11.07 2.94 8.66
CA LEU A 234 -11.54 3.61 9.86
C LEU A 234 -10.92 5.01 9.98
N ILE A 235 -11.74 6.01 10.23
CA ILE A 235 -11.29 7.36 10.55
C ILE A 235 -11.27 7.49 12.06
N PHE A 236 -10.07 7.49 12.67
CA PHE A 236 -9.92 7.78 14.08
C PHE A 236 -10.16 9.27 14.32
N ARG A 237 -11.18 9.59 15.11
CA ARG A 237 -11.45 10.95 15.61
C ARG A 237 -10.83 11.07 17.00
N TRP A 238 -9.95 12.04 17.18
CA TRP A 238 -9.26 12.36 18.45
C TRP A 238 -9.88 13.60 19.07
#